data_0a8e8b67475c94aeabc63fba205e73e5
#
_entry.id   0a8e8b67475c94aeabc63fba205e73e5
#
_cell.length_a   1.000
_cell.length_b   1.000
_cell.length_c   1.000
_cell.angle_alpha   90.00
_cell.angle_beta   90.00
_cell.angle_gamma   90.00
#
_symmetry.space_group_name_H-M   'P 1'
#
loop_
_entity.id
_entity.type
_entity.pdbx_description
1 polymer ?
#
loop_
_entity_poly.entity_id
_entity_poly.type
_entity_poly.pdbx_seq_one_letter_code
_entity_poly.pdbx_strand_id
1 'polypeptide(L)'
;MCGIVGYKGNQNSIPVLLNGLKSLEYRGYDSAGLAYINGGKIIIKKAIGRVKNLENLVTSDDFGNIGIAHTRWATHGGVTDENAHPHKQGKITLVHNGIIENYKELSEKIDTKLLSETDTEILCAYINKLYNENHNMLKTLAKLKTDIKGSYALAIINEDEPDTLYGVRKNIPLILAKNDNEYFLVSDMTAALKYTNKFYLLENDEIVKISDKEYIYDSDLNLLKKELLTFEGTSNDVMLKGYPHFMLKEIHEEPLVINNILSYYLTDGKFNENMPEFKKYKNIYFVGCGSASYTADIAKKVFENYANIKCEVFLASEFRYQKHFYDKDTLVVFISQSGETADTLEALRITKSDGIDTLAIVNVVGSSIAREAGKVLYIKAGTEIAVATTKAFTAQYLLLTLIALKMAGINDLSKFYKINEALETVFAIDFQKYAEKIYTKKDAFFIGRGIDYGLCEEGSLKLKEISYINSSAFASGELKHGTISLIEKDTPVMGIITDDNLALKTISNIKEVHARGAYSLFITSLDIDGDFYDDKIKVPHINNYIDPILIVASLQLLAYNVALLKGEDIDKPRNLAKSVTVE
;
A
#
# COMPACT_ATOMS: atom_id res chain seq x y z
N MET A 1 2.95 -8.97 -3.79
CA MET A 1 3.43 -8.17 -4.95
C MET A 1 4.94 -8.34 -5.10
N CYS A 2 5.46 -8.22 -6.33
CA CYS A 2 6.87 -8.37 -6.63
C CYS A 2 7.60 -7.02 -6.69
N GLY A 3 8.94 -7.04 -6.53
CA GLY A 3 9.79 -5.86 -6.67
C GLY A 3 10.78 -6.02 -7.83
N ILE A 4 10.87 -5.01 -8.71
CA ILE A 4 11.84 -4.94 -9.82
C ILE A 4 12.89 -3.90 -9.52
N VAL A 5 14.16 -4.25 -9.74
CA VAL A 5 15.29 -3.33 -9.77
C VAL A 5 16.14 -3.64 -11.00
N GLY A 6 16.21 -2.70 -11.94
CA GLY A 6 17.20 -2.69 -13.02
C GLY A 6 18.20 -1.57 -12.76
N TYR A 7 19.45 -1.80 -13.08
CA TYR A 7 20.53 -0.83 -12.93
C TYR A 7 21.46 -0.83 -14.14
N LYS A 8 21.83 0.36 -14.58
CA LYS A 8 22.95 0.60 -15.50
C LYS A 8 23.72 1.83 -15.05
N GLY A 9 25.03 1.70 -14.86
CA GLY A 9 25.87 2.81 -14.42
C GLY A 9 27.36 2.46 -14.36
N ASN A 10 28.11 3.28 -13.64
CA ASN A 10 29.55 3.14 -13.52
C ASN A 10 30.00 2.30 -12.31
N GLN A 11 29.08 2.02 -11.38
CA GLN A 11 29.37 1.20 -10.21
C GLN A 11 29.12 -0.29 -10.49
N ASN A 12 29.62 -1.16 -9.61
CA ASN A 12 29.18 -2.55 -9.61
C ASN A 12 27.68 -2.63 -9.36
N SER A 13 26.93 -3.22 -10.29
CA SER A 13 25.47 -3.31 -10.23
C SER A 13 24.96 -4.14 -9.04
N ILE A 14 25.74 -5.13 -8.59
CA ILE A 14 25.28 -6.12 -7.62
C ILE A 14 24.94 -5.51 -6.26
N PRO A 15 25.79 -4.69 -5.62
CA PRO A 15 25.42 -4.00 -4.39
C PRO A 15 24.22 -3.05 -4.57
N VAL A 16 24.09 -2.42 -5.75
CA VAL A 16 22.97 -1.52 -6.07
C VAL A 16 21.67 -2.33 -6.15
N LEU A 17 21.67 -3.44 -6.88
CA LEU A 17 20.53 -4.34 -7.03
C LEU A 17 20.09 -4.91 -5.67
N LEU A 18 21.03 -5.42 -4.85
CA LEU A 18 20.73 -5.95 -3.52
C LEU A 18 20.15 -4.89 -2.58
N ASN A 19 20.69 -3.67 -2.57
CA ASN A 19 20.15 -2.57 -1.78
C ASN A 19 18.74 -2.20 -2.22
N GLY A 20 18.50 -2.14 -3.54
CA GLY A 20 17.17 -1.89 -4.09
C GLY A 20 16.17 -2.99 -3.71
N LEU A 21 16.56 -4.28 -3.81
CA LEU A 21 15.71 -5.40 -3.40
C LEU A 21 15.40 -5.37 -1.90
N LYS A 22 16.37 -5.03 -1.04
CA LYS A 22 16.12 -4.88 0.41
C LYS A 22 15.06 -3.80 0.69
N SER A 23 15.09 -2.70 -0.07
CA SER A 23 14.08 -1.64 0.02
C SER A 23 12.72 -2.07 -0.52
N LEU A 24 12.64 -3.09 -1.39
CA LEU A 24 11.40 -3.63 -1.96
C LEU A 24 10.92 -4.93 -1.31
N GLU A 25 11.64 -5.47 -0.33
CA GLU A 25 11.33 -6.77 0.27
C GLU A 25 9.93 -6.80 0.95
N TYR A 26 9.41 -5.63 1.36
CA TYR A 26 8.04 -5.49 1.85
C TYR A 26 6.96 -5.81 0.78
N ARG A 27 7.35 -5.86 -0.51
CA ARG A 27 6.46 -6.21 -1.63
C ARG A 27 6.41 -7.72 -1.90
N GLY A 28 7.48 -8.45 -1.59
CA GLY A 28 7.54 -9.90 -1.83
C GLY A 28 8.82 -10.48 -1.26
N TYR A 29 8.74 -11.66 -0.68
CA TYR A 29 9.84 -12.30 0.04
C TYR A 29 9.86 -13.83 -0.09
N ASP A 30 9.08 -14.39 -1.02
CA ASP A 30 9.03 -15.85 -1.25
C ASP A 30 10.29 -16.35 -1.96
N SER A 31 10.85 -15.54 -2.86
CA SER A 31 12.17 -15.75 -3.45
C SER A 31 12.76 -14.44 -3.93
N ALA A 32 14.07 -14.41 -4.11
CA ALA A 32 14.81 -13.29 -4.67
C ALA A 32 15.84 -13.79 -5.70
N GLY A 33 16.15 -12.95 -6.68
CA GLY A 33 17.21 -13.26 -7.61
C GLY A 33 17.69 -12.04 -8.37
N LEU A 34 18.88 -12.18 -8.97
CA LEU A 34 19.51 -11.16 -9.79
C LEU A 34 20.17 -11.77 -11.01
N ALA A 35 20.30 -10.97 -12.05
CA ALA A 35 21.13 -11.25 -13.21
C ALA A 35 21.97 -10.02 -13.55
N TYR A 36 23.19 -10.23 -13.97
CA TYR A 36 24.12 -9.19 -14.37
C TYR A 36 24.97 -9.62 -15.55
N ILE A 37 25.52 -8.66 -16.28
CA ILE A 37 26.39 -8.91 -17.43
C ILE A 37 27.86 -8.79 -17.01
N ASN A 38 28.62 -9.87 -17.24
CA ASN A 38 30.04 -9.90 -17.04
C ASN A 38 30.73 -10.54 -18.29
N GLY A 39 31.65 -9.82 -18.92
CA GLY A 39 32.34 -10.30 -20.12
C GLY A 39 31.39 -10.66 -21.26
N GLY A 40 30.26 -9.94 -21.41
CA GLY A 40 29.25 -10.18 -22.44
C GLY A 40 28.33 -11.39 -22.17
N LYS A 41 28.48 -12.07 -21.04
CA LYS A 41 27.61 -13.18 -20.62
C LYS A 41 26.70 -12.77 -19.45
N ILE A 42 25.52 -13.31 -19.44
CA ILE A 42 24.56 -13.10 -18.34
C ILE A 42 24.78 -14.18 -17.27
N ILE A 43 25.05 -13.75 -16.05
CA ILE A 43 25.18 -14.57 -14.86
C ILE A 43 23.91 -14.38 -14.02
N ILE A 44 23.32 -15.47 -13.52
CA ILE A 44 22.07 -15.47 -12.74
C ILE A 44 22.32 -16.12 -11.39
N LYS A 45 21.78 -15.49 -10.33
CA LYS A 45 21.74 -16.04 -8.97
C LYS A 45 20.33 -15.93 -8.45
N LYS A 46 19.82 -17.01 -7.86
CA LYS A 46 18.46 -17.10 -7.31
C LYS A 46 18.49 -17.78 -5.96
N ALA A 47 17.56 -17.42 -5.07
CA ALA A 47 17.38 -18.06 -3.78
C ALA A 47 15.93 -18.01 -3.34
N ILE A 48 15.43 -19.09 -2.77
CA ILE A 48 14.17 -19.13 -2.03
C ILE A 48 14.29 -18.26 -0.78
N GLY A 49 13.21 -17.56 -0.42
CA GLY A 49 13.10 -16.75 0.77
C GLY A 49 13.64 -15.33 0.58
N ARG A 50 14.07 -14.72 1.67
CA ARG A 50 14.42 -13.30 1.75
C ARG A 50 15.69 -12.94 0.97
N VAL A 51 15.85 -11.66 0.64
CA VAL A 51 17.02 -11.09 -0.05
C VAL A 51 18.34 -11.46 0.63
N LYS A 52 18.34 -11.68 1.95
CA LYS A 52 19.50 -12.16 2.69
C LYS A 52 20.04 -13.51 2.17
N ASN A 53 19.15 -14.42 1.73
CA ASN A 53 19.58 -15.72 1.17
C ASN A 53 20.27 -15.53 -0.19
N LEU A 54 19.77 -14.61 -1.03
CA LEU A 54 20.42 -14.24 -2.27
C LEU A 54 21.78 -13.56 -2.03
N GLU A 55 21.88 -12.69 -1.04
CA GLU A 55 23.11 -12.01 -0.66
C GLU A 55 24.23 -13.00 -0.29
N ASN A 56 23.89 -14.10 0.37
CA ASN A 56 24.84 -15.16 0.74
C ASN A 56 25.41 -15.93 -0.48
N LEU A 57 24.78 -15.84 -1.65
CA LEU A 57 25.27 -16.44 -2.90
C LEU A 57 26.22 -15.51 -3.67
N VAL A 58 26.29 -14.24 -3.29
CA VAL A 58 27.14 -13.24 -3.94
C VAL A 58 28.56 -13.31 -3.36
N THR A 59 29.56 -13.28 -4.23
CA THR A 59 30.99 -13.33 -3.88
C THR A 59 31.68 -12.02 -4.28
N SER A 60 32.92 -11.83 -3.86
CA SER A 60 33.75 -10.67 -4.25
C SER A 60 34.07 -10.62 -5.76
N ASP A 61 33.99 -11.75 -6.44
CA ASP A 61 34.28 -11.87 -7.86
C ASP A 61 33.12 -11.50 -8.77
N ASP A 62 31.93 -11.34 -8.16
CA ASP A 62 30.72 -10.93 -8.88
C ASP A 62 30.79 -9.44 -9.23
N PHE A 63 30.86 -9.13 -10.51
CA PHE A 63 30.97 -7.77 -11.02
C PHE A 63 30.24 -7.59 -12.35
N GLY A 64 29.51 -6.47 -12.48
CA GLY A 64 28.87 -6.04 -13.72
C GLY A 64 28.33 -4.63 -13.58
N ASN A 65 28.30 -3.88 -14.68
CA ASN A 65 27.80 -2.50 -14.71
C ASN A 65 26.32 -2.41 -15.07
N ILE A 66 25.75 -3.53 -15.52
CA ILE A 66 24.34 -3.67 -15.87
C ILE A 66 23.80 -4.92 -15.19
N GLY A 67 22.58 -4.81 -14.65
CA GLY A 67 21.88 -5.95 -14.10
C GLY A 67 20.43 -5.67 -13.82
N ILE A 68 19.70 -6.75 -13.57
CA ILE A 68 18.29 -6.77 -13.18
C ILE A 68 18.10 -7.66 -11.97
N ALA A 69 17.15 -7.33 -11.10
CA ALA A 69 16.89 -8.11 -9.90
C ALA A 69 15.40 -8.06 -9.53
N HIS A 70 14.99 -9.04 -8.75
CA HIS A 70 13.57 -9.24 -8.44
C HIS A 70 13.37 -9.83 -7.04
N THR A 71 12.33 -9.39 -6.34
CA THR A 71 11.73 -10.09 -5.19
C THR A 71 10.35 -10.58 -5.60
N ARG A 72 10.10 -11.88 -5.38
CA ARG A 72 8.88 -12.55 -5.84
C ARG A 72 7.88 -12.72 -4.70
N TRP A 73 6.63 -12.44 -5.03
CA TRP A 73 5.44 -12.93 -4.36
C TRP A 73 4.80 -13.96 -5.29
N ALA A 74 4.76 -15.21 -4.88
CA ALA A 74 4.34 -16.31 -5.75
C ALA A 74 2.82 -16.23 -6.06
N THR A 75 2.49 -16.15 -7.35
CA THR A 75 1.11 -16.20 -7.88
C THR A 75 0.91 -17.41 -8.78
N HIS A 76 1.87 -17.70 -9.68
CA HIS A 76 1.89 -18.84 -10.59
C HIS A 76 3.12 -19.69 -10.34
N GLY A 77 2.93 -20.98 -10.07
CA GLY A 77 3.99 -21.92 -9.70
C GLY A 77 4.43 -21.83 -8.23
N GLY A 78 4.95 -22.92 -7.68
CA GLY A 78 5.39 -23.04 -6.29
C GLY A 78 6.59 -22.13 -5.95
N VAL A 79 6.98 -22.12 -4.67
CA VAL A 79 8.18 -21.40 -4.20
C VAL A 79 9.37 -22.33 -4.38
N THR A 80 10.03 -22.24 -5.53
CA THR A 80 11.23 -23.00 -5.89
C THR A 80 12.27 -22.08 -6.53
N ASP A 81 13.53 -22.51 -6.62
CA ASP A 81 14.59 -21.73 -7.28
C ASP A 81 14.33 -21.61 -8.79
N GLU A 82 13.74 -22.64 -9.42
CA GLU A 82 13.38 -22.62 -10.84
C GLU A 82 12.33 -21.54 -11.11
N ASN A 83 11.33 -21.42 -10.25
CA ASN A 83 10.24 -20.46 -10.35
C ASN A 83 10.64 -19.04 -9.90
N ALA A 84 11.80 -18.86 -9.25
CA ALA A 84 12.33 -17.54 -8.91
C ALA A 84 12.77 -16.80 -10.17
N HIS A 85 12.61 -15.46 -10.17
CA HIS A 85 13.16 -14.58 -11.22
C HIS A 85 14.62 -14.24 -10.92
N PRO A 86 15.42 -13.88 -11.95
CA PRO A 86 15.12 -13.72 -13.39
C PRO A 86 14.94 -15.03 -14.14
N HIS A 87 14.20 -14.99 -15.26
CA HIS A 87 14.10 -16.08 -16.23
C HIS A 87 14.97 -15.78 -17.46
N LYS A 88 15.62 -16.82 -17.98
CA LYS A 88 16.46 -16.73 -19.18
C LYS A 88 15.98 -17.73 -20.23
N GLN A 89 15.80 -17.26 -21.47
CA GLN A 89 15.57 -18.08 -22.63
C GLN A 89 16.41 -17.55 -23.79
N GLY A 90 17.26 -18.40 -24.35
CA GLY A 90 18.25 -18.00 -25.35
C GLY A 90 19.18 -16.89 -24.85
N LYS A 91 19.17 -15.75 -25.53
CA LYS A 91 19.98 -14.57 -25.20
C LYS A 91 19.26 -13.54 -24.30
N ILE A 92 17.96 -13.72 -24.09
CA ILE A 92 17.11 -12.80 -23.33
C ILE A 92 17.03 -13.26 -21.89
N THR A 93 17.18 -12.32 -20.97
CA THR A 93 16.92 -12.51 -19.55
C THR A 93 16.06 -11.37 -19.04
N LEU A 94 15.00 -11.71 -18.29
CA LEU A 94 14.07 -10.71 -17.78
C LEU A 94 13.56 -11.01 -16.37
N VAL A 95 13.07 -9.95 -15.73
CA VAL A 95 12.25 -10.00 -14.53
C VAL A 95 10.88 -9.38 -14.85
N HIS A 96 9.84 -9.87 -14.18
CA HIS A 96 8.45 -9.51 -14.46
C HIS A 96 7.65 -9.32 -13.18
N ASN A 97 6.91 -8.23 -13.12
CA ASN A 97 5.78 -8.03 -12.22
C ASN A 97 4.49 -8.05 -13.06
N GLY A 98 3.48 -8.77 -12.61
CA GLY A 98 2.18 -8.84 -13.28
C GLY A 98 1.69 -10.26 -13.51
N ILE A 99 0.71 -10.40 -14.40
CA ILE A 99 0.11 -11.68 -14.80
C ILE A 99 -0.11 -11.65 -16.31
N ILE A 100 0.35 -12.68 -17.00
CA ILE A 100 0.14 -12.89 -18.45
C ILE A 100 -1.06 -13.83 -18.60
N GLU A 101 -2.24 -13.26 -18.79
CA GLU A 101 -3.50 -14.03 -18.83
C GLU A 101 -3.55 -15.04 -19.98
N ASN A 102 -2.98 -14.69 -21.13
CA ASN A 102 -2.95 -15.56 -22.30
C ASN A 102 -1.68 -16.42 -22.41
N TYR A 103 -1.01 -16.72 -21.29
CA TYR A 103 0.25 -17.49 -21.29
C TYR A 103 0.12 -18.86 -21.97
N LYS A 104 -1.06 -19.50 -21.91
CA LYS A 104 -1.33 -20.78 -22.62
C LYS A 104 -1.28 -20.60 -24.13
N GLU A 105 -1.92 -19.55 -24.67
CA GLU A 105 -1.88 -19.22 -26.10
C GLU A 105 -0.44 -18.92 -26.57
N LEU A 106 0.37 -18.30 -25.70
CA LEU A 106 1.77 -18.02 -26.00
C LEU A 106 2.64 -19.29 -25.95
N SER A 107 2.34 -20.20 -25.03
CA SER A 107 3.08 -21.46 -24.91
C SER A 107 2.94 -22.34 -26.15
N GLU A 108 1.80 -22.27 -26.85
CA GLU A 108 1.58 -22.98 -28.13
C GLU A 108 2.43 -22.39 -29.28
N LYS A 109 2.90 -21.15 -29.14
CA LYS A 109 3.71 -20.45 -30.16
C LYS A 109 5.21 -20.63 -29.98
N ILE A 110 5.66 -21.20 -28.86
CA ILE A 110 7.09 -21.41 -28.58
C ILE A 110 7.44 -22.89 -28.74
N ASP A 111 8.65 -23.13 -29.21
CA ASP A 111 9.22 -24.48 -29.34
C ASP A 111 10.52 -24.53 -28.52
N THR A 112 10.36 -24.51 -27.18
CA THR A 112 11.51 -24.55 -26.26
C THR A 112 11.12 -25.24 -24.97
N LYS A 113 12.10 -25.90 -24.33
CA LYS A 113 11.87 -26.53 -23.05
C LYS A 113 11.80 -25.47 -21.95
N LEU A 114 10.71 -25.49 -21.20
CA LEU A 114 10.52 -24.67 -20.02
C LEU A 114 11.05 -25.41 -18.79
N LEU A 115 11.65 -24.67 -17.86
CA LEU A 115 12.21 -25.18 -16.60
C LEU A 115 11.33 -24.85 -15.41
N SER A 116 10.52 -23.80 -15.52
CA SER A 116 9.63 -23.32 -14.46
C SER A 116 8.16 -23.48 -14.83
N GLU A 117 7.29 -23.28 -13.85
CA GLU A 117 5.84 -23.30 -14.00
C GLU A 117 5.26 -21.88 -14.18
N THR A 118 6.12 -20.87 -14.39
CA THR A 118 5.71 -19.46 -14.39
C THR A 118 5.28 -19.00 -15.78
N ASP A 119 4.27 -18.14 -15.83
CA ASP A 119 3.88 -17.37 -17.02
C ASP A 119 5.04 -16.49 -17.54
N THR A 120 5.93 -16.10 -16.64
CA THR A 120 7.11 -15.26 -16.94
C THR A 120 8.13 -15.97 -17.80
N GLU A 121 8.42 -17.26 -17.56
CA GLU A 121 9.35 -17.99 -18.42
C GLU A 121 8.77 -18.18 -19.83
N ILE A 122 7.46 -18.42 -19.95
CA ILE A 122 6.76 -18.47 -21.23
C ILE A 122 6.88 -17.13 -21.96
N LEU A 123 6.67 -16.01 -21.24
CA LEU A 123 6.87 -14.67 -21.80
C LEU A 123 8.32 -14.46 -22.27
N CYS A 124 9.31 -14.88 -21.48
CA CYS A 124 10.72 -14.79 -21.83
C CYS A 124 11.04 -15.58 -23.12
N ALA A 125 10.52 -16.80 -23.24
CA ALA A 125 10.67 -17.63 -24.43
C ALA A 125 9.98 -17.00 -25.65
N TYR A 126 8.80 -16.41 -25.48
CA TYR A 126 8.11 -15.72 -26.53
C TYR A 126 8.86 -14.48 -27.03
N ILE A 127 9.37 -13.66 -26.11
CA ILE A 127 10.22 -12.50 -26.44
C ILE A 127 11.48 -12.95 -27.19
N ASN A 128 12.14 -14.02 -26.73
CA ASN A 128 13.33 -14.56 -27.40
C ASN A 128 13.01 -15.05 -28.84
N LYS A 129 11.87 -15.69 -29.04
CA LYS A 129 11.42 -16.09 -30.37
C LYS A 129 11.23 -14.87 -31.28
N LEU A 130 10.48 -13.86 -30.84
CA LEU A 130 10.27 -12.62 -31.60
C LEU A 130 11.58 -11.91 -31.93
N TYR A 131 12.51 -11.88 -30.96
CA TYR A 131 13.83 -11.30 -31.17
C TYR A 131 14.65 -12.06 -32.21
N ASN A 132 14.65 -13.38 -32.20
CA ASN A 132 15.33 -14.19 -33.20
C ASN A 132 14.76 -14.01 -34.63
N GLU A 133 13.48 -13.63 -34.76
CA GLU A 133 12.86 -13.35 -36.06
C GLU A 133 13.29 -11.99 -36.65
N ASN A 134 13.59 -10.99 -35.82
CA ASN A 134 13.78 -9.61 -36.30
C ASN A 134 15.10 -8.93 -35.86
N HIS A 135 15.82 -9.52 -34.90
CA HIS A 135 17.06 -9.00 -34.32
C HIS A 135 16.98 -7.52 -33.88
N ASN A 136 15.81 -7.10 -33.40
CA ASN A 136 15.57 -5.73 -32.95
C ASN A 136 14.68 -5.70 -31.69
N MET A 137 15.31 -5.39 -30.56
CA MET A 137 14.64 -5.42 -29.24
C MET A 137 13.45 -4.44 -29.17
N LEU A 138 13.58 -3.24 -29.75
CA LEU A 138 12.49 -2.25 -29.71
C LEU A 138 11.26 -2.76 -30.48
N LYS A 139 11.44 -3.33 -31.68
CA LYS A 139 10.34 -3.92 -32.44
C LYS A 139 9.72 -5.12 -31.72
N THR A 140 10.54 -5.94 -31.09
CA THR A 140 10.09 -7.06 -30.26
C THR A 140 9.20 -6.59 -29.11
N LEU A 141 9.63 -5.57 -28.37
CA LEU A 141 8.86 -5.04 -27.23
C LEU A 141 7.60 -4.32 -27.64
N ALA A 142 7.63 -3.56 -28.76
CA ALA A 142 6.42 -2.90 -29.29
C ALA A 142 5.29 -3.89 -29.64
N LYS A 143 5.66 -5.11 -30.06
CA LYS A 143 4.69 -6.16 -30.40
C LYS A 143 3.94 -6.71 -29.18
N LEU A 144 4.50 -6.58 -27.97
CA LEU A 144 3.86 -7.07 -26.73
C LEU A 144 2.51 -6.38 -26.46
N LYS A 145 2.34 -5.11 -26.89
CA LYS A 145 1.07 -4.38 -26.73
C LYS A 145 -0.12 -5.15 -27.32
N THR A 146 0.07 -5.76 -28.49
CA THR A 146 -0.98 -6.49 -29.23
C THR A 146 -1.06 -7.96 -28.84
N ASP A 147 0.07 -8.58 -28.52
CA ASP A 147 0.18 -10.02 -28.36
C ASP A 147 -0.10 -10.48 -26.92
N ILE A 148 0.08 -9.59 -25.92
CA ILE A 148 -0.06 -9.92 -24.50
C ILE A 148 -1.40 -9.39 -23.96
N LYS A 149 -2.18 -10.31 -23.39
CA LYS A 149 -3.34 -10.00 -22.53
C LYS A 149 -2.90 -10.05 -21.06
N GLY A 150 -3.40 -9.10 -20.26
CA GLY A 150 -3.06 -8.98 -18.84
C GLY A 150 -2.20 -7.77 -18.55
N SER A 151 -1.41 -7.85 -17.47
CA SER A 151 -0.63 -6.75 -16.95
C SER A 151 0.84 -7.15 -16.77
N TYR A 152 1.76 -6.24 -17.08
CA TYR A 152 3.20 -6.50 -16.93
C TYR A 152 4.02 -5.24 -16.68
N ALA A 153 5.11 -5.40 -15.95
CA ALA A 153 6.27 -4.52 -15.93
C ALA A 153 7.51 -5.39 -16.06
N LEU A 154 8.36 -5.08 -17.04
CA LEU A 154 9.54 -5.87 -17.40
C LEU A 154 10.80 -5.04 -17.29
N ALA A 155 11.86 -5.64 -16.74
CA ALA A 155 13.23 -5.19 -16.96
C ALA A 155 14.01 -6.33 -17.65
N ILE A 156 14.74 -6.00 -18.72
CA ILE A 156 15.27 -6.98 -19.68
C ILE A 156 16.71 -6.64 -20.02
N ILE A 157 17.57 -7.67 -20.07
CA ILE A 157 18.94 -7.61 -20.59
C ILE A 157 19.11 -8.66 -21.69
N ASN A 158 19.97 -8.35 -22.68
CA ASN A 158 20.20 -9.17 -23.86
C ASN A 158 21.71 -9.37 -24.08
N GLU A 159 22.17 -10.60 -24.29
CA GLU A 159 23.60 -10.91 -24.56
C GLU A 159 24.10 -10.29 -25.86
N ASP A 160 23.25 -10.04 -26.86
CA ASP A 160 23.66 -9.37 -28.10
C ASP A 160 23.81 -7.85 -27.93
N GLU A 161 23.24 -7.28 -26.88
CA GLU A 161 23.32 -5.84 -26.55
C GLU A 161 23.77 -5.66 -25.08
N PRO A 162 25.01 -6.10 -24.75
CA PRO A 162 25.46 -6.22 -23.36
C PRO A 162 25.55 -4.88 -22.61
N ASP A 163 25.52 -3.77 -23.32
CA ASP A 163 25.54 -2.42 -22.76
C ASP A 163 24.15 -1.75 -22.73
N THR A 164 23.07 -2.55 -22.86
CA THR A 164 21.73 -2.00 -22.92
C THR A 164 20.78 -2.65 -21.91
N LEU A 165 20.06 -1.82 -21.15
CA LEU A 165 18.96 -2.22 -20.29
C LEU A 165 17.65 -1.76 -20.92
N TYR A 166 16.68 -2.66 -21.01
CA TYR A 166 15.35 -2.39 -21.54
C TYR A 166 14.28 -2.47 -20.46
N GLY A 167 13.20 -1.70 -20.66
CA GLY A 167 12.00 -1.77 -19.84
C GLY A 167 10.75 -1.52 -20.64
N VAL A 168 9.65 -2.14 -20.23
CA VAL A 168 8.30 -1.88 -20.78
C VAL A 168 7.27 -2.20 -19.73
N ARG A 169 6.14 -1.48 -19.75
CA ARG A 169 5.07 -1.69 -18.78
C ARG A 169 3.67 -1.62 -19.40
N LYS A 170 2.73 -2.34 -18.78
CA LYS A 170 1.28 -2.23 -19.03
C LYS A 170 0.53 -2.51 -17.72
N ASN A 171 -0.18 -1.52 -17.19
CA ASN A 171 -1.00 -1.57 -15.97
C ASN A 171 -0.25 -1.86 -14.64
N ILE A 172 1.06 -2.14 -14.66
CA ILE A 172 1.90 -2.37 -13.48
C ILE A 172 2.95 -1.25 -13.39
N PRO A 173 3.25 -0.73 -12.19
CA PRO A 173 4.25 0.34 -12.03
C PRO A 173 5.64 -0.07 -12.50
N LEU A 174 6.25 0.80 -13.30
CA LEU A 174 7.67 0.81 -13.63
C LEU A 174 8.10 2.26 -13.81
N ILE A 175 9.23 2.64 -13.21
CA ILE A 175 9.73 4.00 -13.13
C ILE A 175 11.17 4.00 -13.62
N LEU A 176 11.53 4.97 -14.45
CA LEU A 176 12.92 5.22 -14.81
C LEU A 176 13.46 6.35 -13.94
N ALA A 177 14.26 6.02 -12.93
CA ALA A 177 14.97 7.01 -12.11
C ALA A 177 16.40 7.19 -12.63
N LYS A 178 16.98 8.38 -12.45
CA LYS A 178 18.35 8.67 -12.90
C LYS A 178 19.05 9.72 -12.04
N ASN A 179 20.36 9.63 -11.99
CA ASN A 179 21.24 10.76 -11.68
C ASN A 179 22.09 11.09 -12.92
N ASP A 180 23.20 11.80 -12.78
CA ASP A 180 24.00 12.26 -13.92
C ASP A 180 24.59 11.12 -14.76
N ASN A 181 24.95 9.98 -14.14
CA ASN A 181 25.68 8.87 -14.79
C ASN A 181 25.07 7.49 -14.54
N GLU A 182 23.95 7.40 -13.86
CA GLU A 182 23.35 6.13 -13.44
C GLU A 182 21.85 6.12 -13.69
N TYR A 183 21.35 4.96 -14.07
CA TYR A 183 19.96 4.73 -14.41
C TYR A 183 19.41 3.56 -13.62
N PHE A 184 18.19 3.72 -13.12
CA PHE A 184 17.49 2.75 -12.30
C PHE A 184 16.11 2.51 -12.89
N LEU A 185 15.80 1.28 -13.22
CA LEU A 185 14.48 0.87 -13.68
C LEU A 185 13.81 0.11 -12.55
N VAL A 186 12.90 0.78 -11.83
CA VAL A 186 12.38 0.27 -10.56
C VAL A 186 10.86 0.23 -10.54
N SER A 187 10.30 -0.74 -9.83
CA SER A 187 8.85 -0.81 -9.62
C SER A 187 8.33 0.15 -8.54
N ASP A 188 9.25 0.75 -7.75
CA ASP A 188 8.95 1.75 -6.73
C ASP A 188 10.18 2.62 -6.48
N MET A 189 9.97 3.94 -6.26
CA MET A 189 11.05 4.90 -6.02
C MET A 189 11.89 4.59 -4.78
N THR A 190 11.34 3.90 -3.79
CA THR A 190 12.07 3.51 -2.58
C THR A 190 13.35 2.72 -2.88
N ALA A 191 13.38 1.96 -3.97
CA ALA A 191 14.57 1.23 -4.41
C ALA A 191 15.71 2.13 -4.94
N ALA A 192 15.38 3.32 -5.44
CA ALA A 192 16.34 4.26 -6.03
C ALA A 192 16.67 5.46 -5.12
N LEU A 193 15.89 5.71 -4.06
CA LEU A 193 16.00 6.91 -3.21
C LEU A 193 17.38 7.11 -2.56
N LYS A 194 18.14 6.03 -2.34
CA LYS A 194 19.53 6.12 -1.86
C LYS A 194 20.46 6.82 -2.86
N TYR A 195 20.13 6.78 -4.15
CA TYR A 195 20.97 7.22 -5.26
C TYR A 195 20.43 8.46 -5.94
N THR A 196 19.10 8.58 -6.06
CA THR A 196 18.43 9.70 -6.71
C THR A 196 16.97 9.80 -6.30
N ASN A 197 16.42 11.03 -6.35
CA ASN A 197 14.99 11.29 -6.27
C ASN A 197 14.41 11.84 -7.58
N LYS A 198 15.19 11.84 -8.68
CA LYS A 198 14.75 12.28 -10.01
C LYS A 198 14.28 11.10 -10.84
N PHE A 199 13.16 11.26 -11.54
CA PHE A 199 12.59 10.14 -12.29
C PHE A 199 11.71 10.61 -13.47
N TYR A 200 11.55 9.69 -14.43
CA TYR A 200 10.54 9.79 -15.49
C TYR A 200 9.39 8.84 -15.19
N LEU A 201 8.18 9.34 -15.31
CA LEU A 201 6.96 8.55 -15.19
C LEU A 201 6.67 7.87 -16.53
N LEU A 202 6.57 6.56 -16.53
CA LEU A 202 6.24 5.77 -17.72
C LEU A 202 4.73 5.53 -17.81
N GLU A 203 4.19 5.71 -19.02
CA GLU A 203 2.81 5.36 -19.35
C GLU A 203 2.71 3.90 -19.85
N ASN A 204 1.48 3.40 -20.02
CA ASN A 204 1.28 2.07 -20.57
C ASN A 204 1.86 1.95 -21.97
N ASP A 205 2.46 0.81 -22.27
CA ASP A 205 3.06 0.46 -23.55
C ASP A 205 4.25 1.35 -23.97
N GLU A 206 4.74 2.22 -23.08
CA GLU A 206 6.01 2.92 -23.30
C GLU A 206 7.20 1.98 -23.08
N ILE A 207 8.17 2.10 -23.97
CA ILE A 207 9.40 1.27 -23.98
C ILE A 207 10.57 2.15 -23.62
N VAL A 208 11.34 1.70 -22.64
CA VAL A 208 12.61 2.32 -22.23
C VAL A 208 13.78 1.55 -22.83
N LYS A 209 14.73 2.26 -23.44
CA LYS A 209 16.06 1.78 -23.80
C LYS A 209 17.10 2.63 -23.11
N ILE A 210 17.97 2.02 -22.32
CA ILE A 210 19.07 2.67 -21.62
C ILE A 210 20.38 2.12 -22.20
N SER A 211 21.07 2.94 -23.01
CA SER A 211 22.35 2.58 -23.64
C SER A 211 23.43 3.60 -23.27
N ASP A 212 23.79 4.52 -24.14
CA ASP A 212 24.64 5.68 -23.85
C ASP A 212 23.91 6.73 -23.00
N LYS A 213 22.58 6.79 -23.15
CA LYS A 213 21.62 7.54 -22.32
C LYS A 213 20.27 6.85 -22.33
N GLU A 214 19.29 7.48 -21.66
CA GLU A 214 17.92 7.02 -21.66
C GLU A 214 17.17 7.45 -22.93
N TYR A 215 16.40 6.53 -23.49
CA TYR A 215 15.45 6.77 -24.58
C TYR A 215 14.11 6.16 -24.19
N ILE A 216 13.04 6.92 -24.35
CA ILE A 216 11.67 6.47 -24.07
C ILE A 216 10.89 6.58 -25.37
N TYR A 217 10.24 5.48 -25.77
CA TYR A 217 9.47 5.36 -26.99
C TYR A 217 8.01 5.04 -26.66
N ASP A 218 7.09 5.48 -27.51
CA ASP A 218 5.73 4.94 -27.51
C ASP A 218 5.69 3.56 -28.18
N SER A 219 4.51 2.94 -28.21
CA SER A 219 4.30 1.64 -28.85
C SER A 219 4.51 1.61 -30.38
N ASP A 220 4.50 2.78 -31.01
CA ASP A 220 4.75 2.93 -32.45
C ASP A 220 6.22 3.28 -32.73
N LEU A 221 7.06 3.22 -31.71
CA LEU A 221 8.50 3.51 -31.71
C LEU A 221 8.85 4.97 -32.01
N ASN A 222 7.95 5.89 -31.76
CA ASN A 222 8.27 7.32 -31.78
C ASN A 222 9.00 7.69 -30.48
N LEU A 223 10.10 8.44 -30.61
CA LEU A 223 10.85 8.91 -29.45
C LEU A 223 10.06 9.99 -28.71
N LEU A 224 9.85 9.78 -27.41
CA LEU A 224 9.12 10.69 -26.55
C LEU A 224 10.07 11.65 -25.81
N LYS A 225 9.61 12.87 -25.62
CA LYS A 225 10.24 13.83 -24.71
C LYS A 225 9.42 13.89 -23.42
N LYS A 226 9.97 13.38 -22.33
CA LYS A 226 9.32 13.36 -21.01
C LYS A 226 9.92 14.38 -20.06
N GLU A 227 9.12 14.86 -19.13
CA GLU A 227 9.55 15.74 -18.05
C GLU A 227 10.24 14.91 -16.96
N LEU A 228 11.38 15.39 -16.46
CA LEU A 228 12.07 14.82 -15.32
C LEU A 228 11.45 15.36 -14.02
N LEU A 229 10.77 14.48 -13.30
CA LEU A 229 10.08 14.80 -12.06
C LEU A 229 11.01 14.61 -10.87
N THR A 230 10.68 15.26 -9.75
CA THR A 230 11.36 15.06 -8.46
C THR A 230 10.41 14.42 -7.47
N PHE A 231 10.84 13.31 -6.87
CA PHE A 231 10.10 12.65 -5.81
C PHE A 231 10.30 13.41 -4.49
N GLU A 232 9.22 13.66 -3.74
CA GLU A 232 9.25 14.42 -2.47
C GLU A 232 9.84 13.62 -1.29
N GLY A 233 10.25 12.38 -1.48
CA GLY A 233 10.90 11.52 -0.46
C GLY A 233 12.42 11.63 -0.47
N THR A 234 13.02 11.33 0.66
CA THR A 234 14.47 11.29 0.86
C THR A 234 14.94 9.90 1.31
N SER A 235 16.25 9.62 1.19
CA SER A 235 16.84 8.39 1.73
C SER A 235 16.63 8.21 3.24
N ASN A 236 16.44 9.31 3.98
CA ASN A 236 16.15 9.27 5.41
C ASN A 236 14.74 8.71 5.72
N ASP A 237 13.81 8.78 4.78
CA ASP A 237 12.44 8.30 5.00
C ASP A 237 12.36 6.77 5.02
N VAL A 238 13.32 6.12 4.37
CA VAL A 238 13.47 4.65 4.35
C VAL A 238 14.41 4.10 5.44
N MET A 239 14.79 4.94 6.42
CA MET A 239 15.62 4.53 7.57
C MET A 239 14.78 4.42 8.85
N LEU A 240 15.15 3.49 9.74
CA LEU A 240 14.49 3.27 11.02
C LEU A 240 14.64 4.42 12.03
N LYS A 241 15.65 5.31 11.86
CA LYS A 241 15.90 6.49 12.74
C LYS A 241 15.94 6.14 14.22
N GLY A 242 16.47 4.97 14.59
CA GLY A 242 16.60 4.50 15.97
C GLY A 242 15.40 3.72 16.51
N TYR A 243 14.31 3.63 15.79
CA TYR A 243 13.19 2.75 16.14
C TYR A 243 13.53 1.29 15.83
N PRO A 244 13.01 0.31 16.60
CA PRO A 244 13.23 -1.11 16.32
C PRO A 244 12.48 -1.61 15.07
N HIS A 245 11.35 -0.99 14.71
CA HIS A 245 10.49 -1.38 13.58
C HIS A 245 9.97 -0.14 12.85
N PHE A 246 9.70 -0.29 11.54
CA PHE A 246 9.07 0.76 10.74
C PHE A 246 7.67 1.12 11.24
N MET A 247 6.86 0.13 11.62
CA MET A 247 5.52 0.38 12.12
C MET A 247 5.54 1.33 13.32
N LEU A 248 6.42 1.11 14.29
CA LEU A 248 6.52 1.99 15.46
C LEU A 248 6.99 3.40 15.07
N LYS A 249 7.98 3.49 14.17
CA LYS A 249 8.44 4.77 13.62
C LYS A 249 7.28 5.52 12.95
N GLU A 250 6.52 4.84 12.10
CA GLU A 250 5.42 5.41 11.32
C GLU A 250 4.27 5.88 12.20
N ILE A 251 3.96 5.17 13.30
CA ILE A 251 3.01 5.64 14.31
C ILE A 251 3.52 6.95 14.96
N HIS A 252 4.81 7.02 15.32
CA HIS A 252 5.39 8.24 15.90
C HIS A 252 5.62 9.38 14.87
N GLU A 253 5.49 9.10 13.59
CA GLU A 253 5.49 10.12 12.54
C GLU A 253 4.10 10.75 12.31
N GLU A 254 3.03 10.26 12.92
CA GLU A 254 1.68 10.81 12.76
C GLU A 254 1.58 12.32 13.06
N PRO A 255 2.21 12.87 14.12
CA PRO A 255 2.22 14.31 14.36
C PRO A 255 2.83 15.11 13.20
N LEU A 256 3.91 14.60 12.58
CA LEU A 256 4.52 15.22 11.41
C LEU A 256 3.59 15.18 10.20
N VAL A 257 2.93 14.04 9.97
CA VAL A 257 1.98 13.85 8.87
C VAL A 257 0.79 14.80 9.00
N ILE A 258 0.24 14.95 10.21
CA ILE A 258 -0.84 15.88 10.53
C ILE A 258 -0.41 17.32 10.19
N ASN A 259 0.79 17.74 10.63
CA ASN A 259 1.32 19.05 10.30
C ASN A 259 1.50 19.27 8.80
N ASN A 260 1.97 18.26 8.06
CA ASN A 260 2.12 18.33 6.61
C ASN A 260 0.78 18.57 5.91
N ILE A 261 -0.27 17.85 6.32
CA ILE A 261 -1.62 18.00 5.77
C ILE A 261 -2.17 19.39 6.10
N LEU A 262 -2.11 19.80 7.36
CA LEU A 262 -2.63 21.10 7.80
C LEU A 262 -1.90 22.25 7.07
N SER A 263 -0.58 22.19 6.99
CA SER A 263 0.23 23.23 6.30
C SER A 263 -0.02 23.27 4.78
N TYR A 264 -0.33 22.12 4.17
CA TYR A 264 -0.57 22.07 2.73
C TYR A 264 -1.97 22.56 2.35
N TYR A 265 -3.00 22.23 3.13
CA TYR A 265 -4.40 22.54 2.81
C TYR A 265 -4.94 23.79 3.52
N LEU A 266 -4.19 24.33 4.50
CA LEU A 266 -4.59 25.50 5.28
C LEU A 266 -3.51 26.58 5.23
N THR A 267 -3.96 27.84 5.22
CA THR A 267 -3.12 29.03 5.44
C THR A 267 -3.80 29.87 6.52
N ASP A 268 -3.08 30.22 7.58
CA ASP A 268 -3.61 30.97 8.73
C ASP A 268 -4.88 30.32 9.33
N GLY A 269 -4.90 28.98 9.41
CA GLY A 269 -6.01 28.21 9.94
C GLY A 269 -7.28 28.19 9.09
N LYS A 270 -7.21 28.62 7.83
CA LYS A 270 -8.31 28.62 6.85
C LYS A 270 -7.96 27.77 5.64
N PHE A 271 -8.95 27.20 4.97
CA PHE A 271 -8.74 26.47 3.72
C PHE A 271 -8.14 27.36 2.65
N ASN A 272 -7.08 26.89 2.00
CA ASN A 272 -6.41 27.55 0.89
C ASN A 272 -6.83 26.94 -0.47
N GLU A 273 -6.17 27.37 -1.56
CA GLU A 273 -6.44 26.95 -2.94
C GLU A 273 -6.18 25.45 -3.19
N ASN A 274 -5.35 24.79 -2.38
CA ASN A 274 -5.08 23.34 -2.50
C ASN A 274 -6.28 22.49 -2.08
N MET A 275 -7.24 23.06 -1.33
CA MET A 275 -8.49 22.39 -0.97
C MET A 275 -9.61 22.84 -1.90
N PRO A 276 -10.01 22.03 -2.90
CA PRO A 276 -11.01 22.42 -3.90
C PRO A 276 -12.41 22.56 -3.31
N GLU A 277 -13.32 23.17 -4.08
CA GLU A 277 -14.73 23.29 -3.74
C GLU A 277 -15.51 22.03 -4.10
N PHE A 278 -16.39 21.59 -3.17
CA PHE A 278 -17.21 20.39 -3.31
C PHE A 278 -18.72 20.68 -3.25
N LYS A 279 -19.14 21.95 -3.13
CA LYS A 279 -20.55 22.37 -2.89
C LYS A 279 -21.57 21.88 -3.92
N LYS A 280 -21.13 21.50 -5.12
CA LYS A 280 -22.02 20.99 -6.17
C LYS A 280 -22.50 19.56 -5.90
N TYR A 281 -21.81 18.79 -5.05
CA TYR A 281 -22.11 17.39 -4.79
C TYR A 281 -23.08 17.25 -3.61
N LYS A 282 -24.08 16.40 -3.79
CA LYS A 282 -25.09 16.05 -2.76
C LYS A 282 -24.97 14.61 -2.29
N ASN A 283 -24.30 13.78 -3.08
CA ASN A 283 -24.06 12.38 -2.77
C ASN A 283 -22.58 12.09 -2.92
N ILE A 284 -22.00 11.33 -1.98
CA ILE A 284 -20.63 10.88 -2.03
C ILE A 284 -20.59 9.36 -1.90
N TYR A 285 -19.95 8.69 -2.86
CA TYR A 285 -19.63 7.28 -2.80
C TYR A 285 -18.15 7.14 -2.49
N PHE A 286 -17.82 6.45 -1.41
CA PHE A 286 -16.45 6.12 -1.07
C PHE A 286 -16.13 4.71 -1.53
N VAL A 287 -14.96 4.51 -2.13
CA VAL A 287 -14.51 3.22 -2.65
C VAL A 287 -13.08 2.96 -2.18
N GLY A 288 -12.85 1.83 -1.52
CA GLY A 288 -11.54 1.45 -1.02
C GLY A 288 -11.47 -0.03 -0.62
N CYS A 289 -10.29 -0.48 -0.22
CA CYS A 289 -10.03 -1.82 0.30
C CYS A 289 -9.40 -1.74 1.69
N GLY A 290 -9.73 -2.68 2.58
CA GLY A 290 -9.12 -2.81 3.91
C GLY A 290 -9.18 -1.51 4.72
N SER A 291 -8.05 -1.07 5.28
CA SER A 291 -7.96 0.16 6.08
C SER A 291 -8.51 1.40 5.37
N ALA A 292 -8.36 1.50 4.04
CA ALA A 292 -8.94 2.61 3.27
C ALA A 292 -10.48 2.59 3.27
N SER A 293 -11.09 1.40 3.22
CA SER A 293 -12.53 1.22 3.36
C SER A 293 -13.01 1.62 4.77
N TYR A 294 -12.30 1.18 5.81
CA TYR A 294 -12.65 1.55 7.19
C TYR A 294 -12.48 3.05 7.47
N THR A 295 -11.47 3.67 6.86
CA THR A 295 -11.35 5.14 6.87
C THR A 295 -12.59 5.80 6.29
N ALA A 296 -13.11 5.26 5.19
CA ALA A 296 -14.33 5.75 4.55
C ALA A 296 -15.58 5.57 5.44
N ASP A 297 -15.70 4.42 6.14
CA ASP A 297 -16.83 4.17 7.05
C ASP A 297 -16.88 5.17 8.21
N ILE A 298 -15.72 5.51 8.77
CA ILE A 298 -15.61 6.55 9.81
C ILE A 298 -15.92 7.93 9.21
N ALA A 299 -15.29 8.27 8.07
CA ALA A 299 -15.47 9.56 7.41
C ALA A 299 -16.92 9.79 6.96
N LYS A 300 -17.61 8.75 6.47
CA LYS A 300 -19.04 8.80 6.14
C LYS A 300 -19.85 9.44 7.25
N LYS A 301 -19.61 9.06 8.52
CA LYS A 301 -20.33 9.61 9.66
C LYS A 301 -20.03 11.09 9.87
N VAL A 302 -18.79 11.53 9.58
CA VAL A 302 -18.46 12.97 9.65
C VAL A 302 -19.18 13.74 8.55
N PHE A 303 -19.21 13.23 7.31
CA PHE A 303 -19.95 13.88 6.21
C PHE A 303 -21.45 13.94 6.48
N GLU A 304 -22.06 12.85 6.95
CA GLU A 304 -23.49 12.79 7.26
C GLU A 304 -23.85 13.75 8.41
N ASN A 305 -23.08 13.74 9.51
CA ASN A 305 -23.41 14.50 10.72
C ASN A 305 -23.13 16.01 10.60
N TYR A 306 -22.07 16.40 9.89
CA TYR A 306 -21.64 17.81 9.86
C TYR A 306 -21.92 18.49 8.52
N ALA A 307 -21.80 17.79 7.39
CA ALA A 307 -22.06 18.36 6.08
C ALA A 307 -23.48 18.08 5.56
N ASN A 308 -24.24 17.21 6.22
CA ASN A 308 -25.58 16.77 5.80
C ASN A 308 -25.60 16.23 4.37
N ILE A 309 -24.58 15.44 4.02
CA ILE A 309 -24.36 14.82 2.70
C ILE A 309 -24.69 13.33 2.80
N LYS A 310 -25.49 12.82 1.85
CA LYS A 310 -25.74 11.38 1.72
C LYS A 310 -24.46 10.68 1.29
N CYS A 311 -24.02 9.66 2.07
CA CYS A 311 -22.81 8.90 1.78
C CYS A 311 -23.06 7.39 1.73
N GLU A 312 -22.38 6.71 0.81
CA GLU A 312 -22.32 5.25 0.76
C GLU A 312 -20.84 4.81 0.69
N VAL A 313 -20.55 3.64 1.24
CA VAL A 313 -19.20 3.05 1.22
C VAL A 313 -19.25 1.71 0.53
N PHE A 314 -18.32 1.47 -0.39
CA PHE A 314 -18.21 0.25 -1.16
C PHE A 314 -16.83 -0.36 -1.03
N LEU A 315 -16.76 -1.66 -0.86
CA LEU A 315 -15.52 -2.40 -1.05
C LEU A 315 -15.18 -2.38 -2.55
N ALA A 316 -13.96 -1.98 -2.88
CA ALA A 316 -13.55 -1.84 -4.27
C ALA A 316 -13.61 -3.18 -5.03
N SER A 317 -13.28 -4.30 -4.36
CA SER A 317 -13.37 -5.66 -4.92
C SER A 317 -14.78 -6.05 -5.34
N GLU A 318 -15.81 -5.51 -4.67
CA GLU A 318 -17.22 -5.81 -4.95
C GLU A 318 -17.88 -4.77 -5.86
N PHE A 319 -17.29 -3.57 -5.96
CA PHE A 319 -17.86 -2.43 -6.67
C PHE A 319 -18.22 -2.76 -8.12
N ARG A 320 -17.35 -3.44 -8.85
CA ARG A 320 -17.55 -3.78 -10.26
C ARG A 320 -18.71 -4.74 -10.54
N TYR A 321 -19.14 -5.50 -9.54
CA TYR A 321 -20.20 -6.51 -9.65
C TYR A 321 -21.56 -6.00 -9.21
N GLN A 322 -21.63 -4.74 -8.76
CA GLN A 322 -22.85 -4.10 -8.30
C GLN A 322 -23.38 -3.14 -9.34
N LYS A 323 -24.70 -2.94 -9.34
CA LYS A 323 -25.33 -1.88 -10.10
C LYS A 323 -25.32 -0.59 -9.29
N HIS A 324 -24.75 0.47 -9.84
CA HIS A 324 -24.69 1.77 -9.20
C HIS A 324 -25.79 2.69 -9.73
N PHE A 325 -26.42 3.41 -8.82
CA PHE A 325 -27.46 4.38 -9.12
C PHE A 325 -26.93 5.78 -8.84
N TYR A 326 -26.24 6.35 -9.81
CA TYR A 326 -25.66 7.68 -9.68
C TYR A 326 -26.71 8.75 -9.96
N ASP A 327 -26.75 9.76 -9.07
CA ASP A 327 -27.37 11.04 -9.36
C ASP A 327 -26.34 11.98 -10.03
N LYS A 328 -26.82 13.02 -10.74
CA LYS A 328 -25.94 14.00 -11.42
C LYS A 328 -25.00 14.73 -10.46
N ASP A 329 -25.38 14.82 -9.19
CA ASP A 329 -24.64 15.51 -8.13
C ASP A 329 -23.81 14.50 -7.29
N THR A 330 -23.47 13.33 -7.84
CA THR A 330 -22.64 12.31 -7.16
C THR A 330 -21.16 12.54 -7.43
N LEU A 331 -20.35 12.44 -6.39
CA LEU A 331 -18.89 12.33 -6.46
C LEU A 331 -18.49 10.95 -5.95
N VAL A 332 -17.65 10.24 -6.72
CA VAL A 332 -17.05 8.99 -6.24
C VAL A 332 -15.61 9.25 -5.80
N VAL A 333 -15.32 8.92 -4.55
CA VAL A 333 -14.03 9.15 -3.88
C VAL A 333 -13.31 7.82 -3.73
N PHE A 334 -12.18 7.68 -4.42
CA PHE A 334 -11.31 6.50 -4.41
C PHE A 334 -10.17 6.70 -3.42
N ILE A 335 -10.08 5.83 -2.42
CA ILE A 335 -9.10 5.94 -1.34
C ILE A 335 -8.09 4.80 -1.48
N SER A 336 -6.81 5.15 -1.60
CA SER A 336 -5.71 4.17 -1.68
C SER A 336 -4.40 4.80 -1.24
N GLN A 337 -3.70 4.19 -0.28
CA GLN A 337 -2.38 4.69 0.13
C GLN A 337 -1.40 4.65 -1.03
N SER A 338 -1.26 3.52 -1.71
CA SER A 338 -0.31 3.34 -2.83
C SER A 338 -0.78 4.01 -4.13
N GLY A 339 -2.11 4.17 -4.31
CA GLY A 339 -2.70 4.56 -5.58
C GLY A 339 -2.53 3.50 -6.69
N GLU A 340 -2.19 2.26 -6.33
CA GLU A 340 -1.93 1.14 -7.25
C GLU A 340 -2.78 -0.10 -6.92
N THR A 341 -3.77 0.01 -6.02
CA THR A 341 -4.65 -1.10 -5.65
C THR A 341 -5.51 -1.48 -6.87
N ALA A 342 -5.38 -2.72 -7.35
CA ALA A 342 -5.99 -3.18 -8.60
C ALA A 342 -7.52 -2.99 -8.60
N ASP A 343 -8.20 -3.49 -7.57
CA ASP A 343 -9.65 -3.36 -7.45
C ASP A 343 -10.12 -1.90 -7.42
N THR A 344 -9.39 -1.03 -6.71
CA THR A 344 -9.73 0.40 -6.61
C THR A 344 -9.52 1.12 -7.95
N LEU A 345 -8.47 0.75 -8.68
CA LEU A 345 -8.19 1.28 -10.01
C LEU A 345 -9.26 0.88 -11.02
N GLU A 346 -9.70 -0.39 -10.98
CA GLU A 346 -10.75 -0.86 -11.88
C GLU A 346 -12.11 -0.22 -11.56
N ALA A 347 -12.45 -0.07 -10.28
CA ALA A 347 -13.64 0.66 -9.85
C ALA A 347 -13.62 2.11 -10.36
N LEU A 348 -12.46 2.78 -10.33
CA LEU A 348 -12.28 4.12 -10.89
C LEU A 348 -12.56 4.15 -12.40
N ARG A 349 -12.03 3.18 -13.15
CA ARG A 349 -12.22 3.10 -14.61
C ARG A 349 -13.68 2.90 -14.99
N ILE A 350 -14.39 2.03 -14.28
CA ILE A 350 -15.84 1.81 -14.46
C ILE A 350 -16.59 3.12 -14.22
N THR A 351 -16.35 3.77 -13.09
CA THR A 351 -17.00 5.05 -12.74
C THR A 351 -16.77 6.13 -13.79
N LYS A 352 -15.55 6.22 -14.34
CA LYS A 352 -15.24 7.16 -15.42
C LYS A 352 -15.97 6.83 -16.71
N SER A 353 -16.10 5.54 -17.04
CA SER A 353 -16.85 5.12 -18.24
C SER A 353 -18.35 5.48 -18.13
N ASP A 354 -18.87 5.55 -16.90
CA ASP A 354 -20.24 5.99 -16.60
C ASP A 354 -20.38 7.53 -16.62
N GLY A 355 -19.29 8.27 -16.84
CA GLY A 355 -19.30 9.73 -16.96
C GLY A 355 -19.46 10.46 -15.61
N ILE A 356 -19.15 9.82 -14.48
CA ILE A 356 -19.30 10.34 -13.12
C ILE A 356 -18.01 11.02 -12.65
N ASP A 357 -18.15 12.11 -11.91
CA ASP A 357 -17.02 12.84 -11.33
C ASP A 357 -16.27 11.98 -10.30
N THR A 358 -14.94 11.95 -10.40
CA THR A 358 -14.07 11.13 -9.55
C THR A 358 -13.05 11.97 -8.80
N LEU A 359 -12.78 11.60 -7.55
CA LEU A 359 -11.73 12.15 -6.70
C LEU A 359 -10.86 11.01 -6.17
N ALA A 360 -9.55 11.11 -6.33
CA ALA A 360 -8.60 10.21 -5.69
C ALA A 360 -8.04 10.83 -4.41
N ILE A 361 -8.01 10.05 -3.32
CA ILE A 361 -7.30 10.34 -2.08
C ILE A 361 -6.13 9.34 -1.99
N VAL A 362 -4.94 9.78 -2.31
CA VAL A 362 -3.76 8.92 -2.46
C VAL A 362 -2.51 9.53 -1.82
N ASN A 363 -1.50 8.70 -1.54
CA ASN A 363 -0.22 9.18 -1.02
C ASN A 363 0.84 9.34 -2.11
N VAL A 364 0.87 8.41 -3.07
CA VAL A 364 1.95 8.35 -4.07
C VAL A 364 1.62 9.23 -5.27
N VAL A 365 2.47 10.25 -5.48
CA VAL A 365 2.38 11.15 -6.64
C VAL A 365 2.64 10.36 -7.91
N GLY A 366 1.76 10.55 -8.92
CA GLY A 366 1.90 9.88 -10.21
C GLY A 366 1.50 8.40 -10.23
N SER A 367 0.90 7.88 -9.15
CA SER A 367 0.31 6.55 -9.14
C SER A 367 -0.83 6.42 -10.17
N SER A 368 -1.17 5.18 -10.52
CA SER A 368 -2.18 4.89 -11.55
C SER A 368 -3.53 5.52 -11.23
N ILE A 369 -4.01 5.39 -9.98
CA ILE A 369 -5.25 6.02 -9.53
C ILE A 369 -5.15 7.54 -9.59
N ALA A 370 -4.00 8.13 -9.19
CA ALA A 370 -3.79 9.58 -9.27
C ALA A 370 -3.85 10.12 -10.70
N ARG A 371 -3.30 9.39 -11.66
CA ARG A 371 -3.29 9.81 -13.08
C ARG A 371 -4.64 9.67 -13.77
N GLU A 372 -5.41 8.65 -13.39
CA GLU A 372 -6.67 8.34 -14.04
C GLU A 372 -7.88 9.08 -13.43
N ALA A 373 -7.80 9.52 -12.18
CA ALA A 373 -8.89 10.24 -11.52
C ALA A 373 -9.12 11.64 -12.12
N GLY A 374 -10.35 12.12 -12.05
CA GLY A 374 -10.71 13.46 -12.50
C GLY A 374 -10.13 14.58 -11.61
N LYS A 375 -9.99 14.30 -10.31
CA LYS A 375 -9.31 15.15 -9.31
C LYS A 375 -8.48 14.30 -8.37
N VAL A 376 -7.42 14.88 -7.82
CA VAL A 376 -6.53 14.20 -6.86
C VAL A 376 -6.25 15.09 -5.66
N LEU A 377 -6.30 14.51 -4.48
CA LEU A 377 -5.78 15.09 -3.25
C LEU A 377 -4.77 14.14 -2.62
N TYR A 378 -3.62 14.67 -2.23
CA TYR A 378 -2.55 13.89 -1.64
C TYR A 378 -2.56 13.97 -0.13
N ILE A 379 -2.43 12.81 0.54
CA ILE A 379 -2.45 12.73 2.01
C ILE A 379 -1.13 13.13 2.68
N LYS A 380 -0.08 13.44 1.92
CA LYS A 380 1.20 13.97 2.42
C LYS A 380 1.84 13.16 3.57
N ALA A 381 1.59 11.85 3.61
CA ALA A 381 2.07 10.97 4.69
C ALA A 381 3.56 10.58 4.54
N GLY A 382 4.21 10.96 3.44
CA GLY A 382 5.56 10.50 3.13
C GLY A 382 5.60 8.99 2.85
N THR A 383 6.78 8.40 2.85
CA THR A 383 6.95 6.95 2.60
C THR A 383 6.46 6.15 3.80
N GLU A 384 5.63 5.13 3.56
CA GLU A 384 5.15 4.15 4.55
C GLU A 384 5.60 2.75 4.12
N ILE A 385 6.42 2.08 4.95
CA ILE A 385 7.14 0.85 4.63
C ILE A 385 6.53 -0.37 5.31
N ALA A 386 6.12 -0.24 6.58
CA ALA A 386 5.45 -1.33 7.29
C ALA A 386 4.23 -1.80 6.49
N VAL A 387 4.06 -3.11 6.35
CA VAL A 387 2.95 -3.68 5.57
C VAL A 387 1.61 -3.26 6.14
N ALA A 388 1.43 -3.34 7.45
CA ALA A 388 0.26 -2.81 8.13
C ALA A 388 0.23 -1.28 8.06
N THR A 389 -0.82 -0.72 7.49
CA THR A 389 -1.02 0.73 7.34
C THR A 389 -1.24 1.40 8.70
N THR A 390 -0.55 2.52 8.96
CA THR A 390 -0.67 3.31 10.20
C THR A 390 -0.89 4.79 9.90
N LYS A 391 0.18 5.56 9.72
CA LYS A 391 0.12 7.01 9.47
C LYS A 391 -0.70 7.38 8.23
N ALA A 392 -0.76 6.51 7.22
CA ALA A 392 -1.57 6.76 6.04
C ALA A 392 -3.07 6.67 6.35
N PHE A 393 -3.52 5.80 7.26
CA PHE A 393 -4.89 5.77 7.75
C PHE A 393 -5.25 7.11 8.42
N THR A 394 -4.44 7.54 9.38
CA THR A 394 -4.60 8.82 10.08
C THR A 394 -4.66 10.00 9.10
N ALA A 395 -3.78 10.00 8.10
CA ALA A 395 -3.72 11.01 7.05
C ALA A 395 -4.99 11.03 6.17
N GLN A 396 -5.46 9.85 5.74
CA GLN A 396 -6.69 9.71 4.96
C GLN A 396 -7.90 10.21 5.74
N TYR A 397 -8.04 9.78 6.99
CA TYR A 397 -9.13 10.20 7.84
C TYR A 397 -9.13 11.72 8.10
N LEU A 398 -7.96 12.29 8.42
CA LEU A 398 -7.82 13.74 8.62
C LEU A 398 -8.22 14.51 7.37
N LEU A 399 -7.73 14.11 6.19
CA LEU A 399 -8.04 14.80 4.93
C LEU A 399 -9.53 14.71 4.59
N LEU A 400 -10.14 13.54 4.74
CA LEU A 400 -11.59 13.36 4.54
C LEU A 400 -12.41 14.21 5.52
N THR A 401 -11.99 14.29 6.78
CA THR A 401 -12.62 15.16 7.78
C THR A 401 -12.52 16.63 7.37
N LEU A 402 -11.37 17.09 6.92
CA LEU A 402 -11.21 18.47 6.42
C LEU A 402 -12.13 18.76 5.23
N ILE A 403 -12.29 17.81 4.30
CA ILE A 403 -13.24 17.94 3.18
C ILE A 403 -14.69 18.06 3.70
N ALA A 404 -15.09 17.21 4.63
CA ALA A 404 -16.43 17.25 5.23
C ALA A 404 -16.71 18.60 5.92
N LEU A 405 -15.76 19.11 6.70
CA LEU A 405 -15.88 20.40 7.38
C LEU A 405 -15.93 21.58 6.39
N LYS A 406 -15.15 21.52 5.31
CA LYS A 406 -15.24 22.52 4.22
C LYS A 406 -16.63 22.50 3.58
N MET A 407 -17.17 21.33 3.28
CA MET A 407 -18.54 21.19 2.73
C MET A 407 -19.61 21.70 3.69
N ALA A 408 -19.41 21.49 4.99
CA ALA A 408 -20.27 21.99 6.06
C ALA A 408 -20.17 23.52 6.28
N GLY A 409 -19.18 24.18 5.68
CA GLY A 409 -18.89 25.60 5.91
C GLY A 409 -18.28 25.90 7.29
N ILE A 410 -17.73 24.89 7.96
CA ILE A 410 -17.05 25.04 9.25
C ILE A 410 -15.63 25.56 9.00
N ASN A 411 -15.34 26.77 9.46
CA ASN A 411 -14.07 27.45 9.24
C ASN A 411 -13.19 27.57 10.49
N ASP A 412 -13.71 27.24 11.68
CA ASP A 412 -12.87 27.16 12.88
C ASP A 412 -12.19 25.78 12.95
N LEU A 413 -10.94 25.77 12.52
CA LEU A 413 -10.07 24.59 12.47
C LEU A 413 -9.01 24.60 13.58
N SER A 414 -9.12 25.52 14.55
CA SER A 414 -8.12 25.70 15.62
C SER A 414 -7.88 24.45 16.46
N LYS A 415 -8.90 23.62 16.63
CA LYS A 415 -8.81 22.36 17.39
C LYS A 415 -7.84 21.33 16.79
N PHE A 416 -7.62 21.36 15.48
CA PHE A 416 -6.67 20.43 14.82
C PHE A 416 -5.24 20.63 15.28
N TYR A 417 -4.84 21.84 15.68
CA TYR A 417 -3.50 22.12 16.19
C TYR A 417 -3.22 21.55 17.60
N LYS A 418 -4.25 20.99 18.27
CA LYS A 418 -4.11 20.31 19.56
C LYS A 418 -3.80 18.81 19.41
N ILE A 419 -3.90 18.26 18.21
CA ILE A 419 -3.78 16.80 17.99
C ILE A 419 -2.38 16.32 18.37
N ASN A 420 -1.34 17.07 18.05
CA ASN A 420 0.04 16.64 18.32
C ASN A 420 0.31 16.51 19.82
N GLU A 421 -0.11 17.48 20.63
CA GLU A 421 0.01 17.42 22.09
C GLU A 421 -0.79 16.23 22.66
N ALA A 422 -1.98 15.98 22.11
CA ALA A 422 -2.81 14.84 22.52
C ALA A 422 -2.17 13.50 22.12
N LEU A 423 -1.54 13.40 20.94
CA LEU A 423 -0.80 12.19 20.52
C LEU A 423 0.40 11.91 21.43
N GLU A 424 1.15 12.92 21.86
CA GLU A 424 2.24 12.73 22.83
C GLU A 424 1.73 12.10 24.13
N THR A 425 0.52 12.47 24.57
CA THR A 425 -0.13 11.84 25.73
C THR A 425 -0.46 10.37 25.46
N VAL A 426 -0.93 10.05 24.24
CA VAL A 426 -1.20 8.67 23.83
C VAL A 426 0.09 7.85 23.78
N PHE A 427 1.18 8.40 23.22
CA PHE A 427 2.47 7.72 23.10
C PHE A 427 3.12 7.42 24.47
N ALA A 428 2.75 8.17 25.50
CA ALA A 428 3.22 7.96 26.88
C ALA A 428 2.48 6.82 27.62
N ILE A 429 1.40 6.27 27.06
CA ILE A 429 0.64 5.17 27.67
C ILE A 429 1.46 3.88 27.57
N ASP A 430 1.56 3.16 28.69
CA ASP A 430 2.13 1.80 28.71
C ASP A 430 1.14 0.79 28.13
N PHE A 431 1.28 0.50 26.83
CA PHE A 431 0.45 -0.49 26.13
C PHE A 431 0.87 -1.93 26.41
N GLN A 432 2.10 -2.18 26.89
CA GLN A 432 2.60 -3.53 27.17
C GLN A 432 1.72 -4.25 28.17
N LYS A 433 1.32 -3.58 29.25
CA LYS A 433 0.47 -4.17 30.31
C LYS A 433 -0.88 -4.70 29.79
N TYR A 434 -1.48 -4.05 28.79
CA TYR A 434 -2.71 -4.51 28.16
C TYR A 434 -2.44 -5.65 27.16
N ALA A 435 -1.34 -5.53 26.41
CA ALA A 435 -0.91 -6.54 25.47
C ALA A 435 -0.62 -7.89 26.16
N GLU A 436 -0.08 -7.89 27.38
CA GLU A 436 0.17 -9.09 28.20
C GLU A 436 -1.11 -9.89 28.52
N LYS A 437 -2.29 -9.25 28.51
CA LYS A 437 -3.58 -9.91 28.71
C LYS A 437 -4.12 -10.55 27.41
N ILE A 438 -3.60 -10.12 26.24
CA ILE A 438 -4.15 -10.46 24.91
C ILE A 438 -3.25 -11.42 24.15
N TYR A 439 -1.91 -11.30 24.20
CA TYR A 439 -0.98 -11.94 23.26
C TYR A 439 -1.03 -13.47 23.23
N THR A 440 -1.46 -14.14 24.28
CA THR A 440 -1.60 -15.61 24.34
C THR A 440 -2.95 -16.12 23.86
N LYS A 441 -3.90 -15.23 23.60
CA LYS A 441 -5.27 -15.59 23.20
C LYS A 441 -5.33 -15.91 21.71
N LYS A 442 -6.30 -16.76 21.32
CA LYS A 442 -6.53 -17.12 19.91
C LYS A 442 -7.50 -16.18 19.22
N ASP A 443 -8.50 -15.75 19.98
CA ASP A 443 -9.60 -14.90 19.49
C ASP A 443 -9.64 -13.61 20.29
N ALA A 444 -10.10 -12.52 19.64
CA ALA A 444 -10.32 -11.22 20.26
C ALA A 444 -11.46 -10.49 19.55
N PHE A 445 -12.23 -9.69 20.29
CA PHE A 445 -13.37 -8.97 19.73
C PHE A 445 -13.24 -7.47 19.99
N PHE A 446 -13.69 -6.69 19.02
CA PHE A 446 -13.78 -5.24 19.11
C PHE A 446 -15.24 -4.84 18.96
N ILE A 447 -15.76 -3.99 19.85
CA ILE A 447 -17.16 -3.57 19.83
C ILE A 447 -17.30 -2.05 19.99
N GLY A 448 -18.10 -1.44 19.12
CA GLY A 448 -18.35 -0.01 19.11
C GLY A 448 -19.69 0.32 18.42
N ARG A 449 -20.05 1.60 18.39
CA ARG A 449 -21.23 2.09 17.67
C ARG A 449 -20.93 3.35 16.88
N GLY A 450 -21.61 3.55 15.76
CA GLY A 450 -21.40 4.74 14.93
C GLY A 450 -19.97 4.83 14.40
N ILE A 451 -19.27 5.93 14.68
CA ILE A 451 -17.84 6.13 14.35
C ILE A 451 -16.98 5.04 15.01
N ASP A 452 -17.27 4.69 16.25
CA ASP A 452 -16.50 3.73 17.03
C ASP A 452 -16.52 2.32 16.42
N TYR A 453 -17.57 1.96 15.67
CA TYR A 453 -17.59 0.67 14.96
C TYR A 453 -16.51 0.62 13.85
N GLY A 454 -16.35 1.67 13.04
CA GLY A 454 -15.27 1.73 12.05
C GLY A 454 -13.88 1.72 12.68
N LEU A 455 -13.71 2.33 13.87
CA LEU A 455 -12.47 2.23 14.66
C LEU A 455 -12.20 0.79 15.13
N CYS A 456 -13.27 0.08 15.52
CA CYS A 456 -13.17 -1.35 15.87
C CYS A 456 -12.71 -2.20 14.68
N GLU A 457 -13.20 -1.93 13.47
CA GLU A 457 -12.81 -2.64 12.26
C GLU A 457 -11.32 -2.47 11.98
N GLU A 458 -10.81 -1.24 12.06
CA GLU A 458 -9.38 -0.96 11.88
C GLU A 458 -8.52 -1.58 13.00
N GLY A 459 -8.92 -1.45 14.26
CA GLY A 459 -8.19 -2.06 15.39
C GLY A 459 -8.14 -3.58 15.28
N SER A 460 -9.25 -4.21 14.89
CA SER A 460 -9.33 -5.64 14.62
C SER A 460 -8.41 -6.03 13.45
N LEU A 461 -8.39 -5.26 12.37
CA LEU A 461 -7.51 -5.52 11.23
C LEU A 461 -6.05 -5.45 11.66
N LYS A 462 -5.62 -4.38 12.34
CA LYS A 462 -4.23 -4.24 12.82
C LYS A 462 -3.81 -5.40 13.71
N LEU A 463 -4.66 -5.80 14.65
CA LEU A 463 -4.35 -6.92 15.55
C LEU A 463 -4.17 -8.23 14.77
N LYS A 464 -5.08 -8.57 13.84
CA LYS A 464 -4.97 -9.83 13.07
C LYS A 464 -3.79 -9.84 12.10
N GLU A 465 -3.50 -8.71 11.44
CA GLU A 465 -2.43 -8.61 10.44
C GLU A 465 -1.06 -8.94 11.02
N ILE A 466 -0.73 -8.38 12.18
CA ILE A 466 0.64 -8.44 12.71
C ILE A 466 0.81 -9.43 13.87
N SER A 467 -0.28 -9.84 14.54
CA SER A 467 -0.21 -10.78 15.66
C SER A 467 -0.80 -12.17 15.35
N TYR A 468 -1.52 -12.29 14.22
CA TYR A 468 -2.22 -13.51 13.81
C TYR A 468 -3.29 -14.01 14.82
N ILE A 469 -3.73 -13.14 15.73
CA ILE A 469 -4.90 -13.40 16.57
C ILE A 469 -6.14 -13.25 15.68
N ASN A 470 -7.03 -14.23 15.71
CA ASN A 470 -8.30 -14.17 15.00
C ASN A 470 -9.19 -13.11 15.67
N SER A 471 -9.10 -11.86 15.22
CA SER A 471 -9.88 -10.76 15.75
C SER A 471 -11.03 -10.37 14.84
N SER A 472 -12.14 -9.95 15.43
CA SER A 472 -13.34 -9.52 14.71
C SER A 472 -13.96 -8.28 15.35
N ALA A 473 -14.50 -7.40 14.51
CA ALA A 473 -15.20 -6.20 14.94
C ALA A 473 -16.70 -6.36 14.73
N PHE A 474 -17.48 -5.84 15.68
CA PHE A 474 -18.94 -5.85 15.61
C PHE A 474 -19.52 -4.52 16.04
N ALA A 475 -20.57 -4.07 15.35
CA ALA A 475 -21.47 -3.09 15.96
C ALA A 475 -21.95 -3.69 17.27
N SER A 476 -21.74 -3.00 18.40
CA SER A 476 -21.84 -3.60 19.74
C SER A 476 -23.20 -4.26 20.03
N GLY A 477 -24.27 -3.79 19.39
CA GLY A 477 -25.60 -4.42 19.49
C GLY A 477 -25.71 -5.76 18.76
N GLU A 478 -24.96 -5.94 17.66
CA GLU A 478 -24.98 -7.15 16.83
C GLU A 478 -24.29 -8.35 17.49
N LEU A 479 -23.41 -8.09 18.45
CA LEU A 479 -22.73 -9.18 19.18
C LEU A 479 -23.74 -10.18 19.81
N LYS A 480 -24.92 -9.67 20.24
CA LYS A 480 -25.98 -10.49 20.84
C LYS A 480 -26.64 -11.48 19.87
N HIS A 481 -26.58 -11.21 18.57
CA HIS A 481 -27.29 -11.96 17.55
C HIS A 481 -26.49 -13.16 17.02
N GLY A 482 -25.68 -13.77 17.89
CA GLY A 482 -24.93 -15.00 17.62
C GLY A 482 -23.54 -15.00 18.23
N THR A 483 -22.71 -14.03 17.91
CA THR A 483 -21.27 -13.98 18.22
C THR A 483 -20.98 -14.00 19.74
N ILE A 484 -21.89 -13.51 20.57
CA ILE A 484 -21.72 -13.54 22.04
C ILE A 484 -21.54 -14.97 22.58
N SER A 485 -21.95 -15.99 21.83
CA SER A 485 -21.72 -17.41 22.16
C SER A 485 -20.25 -17.80 22.19
N LEU A 486 -19.37 -17.01 21.56
CA LEU A 486 -17.93 -17.21 21.53
C LEU A 486 -17.21 -16.59 22.73
N ILE A 487 -17.92 -15.86 23.57
CA ILE A 487 -17.34 -15.22 24.75
C ILE A 487 -17.18 -16.25 25.87
N GLU A 488 -15.95 -16.54 26.20
CA GLU A 488 -15.52 -17.42 27.27
C GLU A 488 -14.74 -16.60 28.31
N LYS A 489 -14.36 -17.28 29.40
CA LYS A 489 -13.53 -16.66 30.44
C LYS A 489 -12.21 -16.12 29.85
N ASP A 490 -11.90 -14.89 30.17
CA ASP A 490 -10.71 -14.14 29.72
C ASP A 490 -10.62 -13.95 28.20
N THR A 491 -11.71 -14.09 27.44
CA THR A 491 -11.76 -13.68 26.02
C THR A 491 -11.59 -12.17 25.91
N PRO A 492 -10.57 -11.64 25.19
CA PRO A 492 -10.39 -10.20 25.06
C PRO A 492 -11.54 -9.54 24.28
N VAL A 493 -12.15 -8.55 24.88
CA VAL A 493 -13.15 -7.69 24.23
C VAL A 493 -12.76 -6.24 24.44
N MET A 494 -12.39 -5.55 23.34
CA MET A 494 -12.07 -4.12 23.34
C MET A 494 -13.35 -3.33 23.04
N GLY A 495 -13.86 -2.58 24.03
CA GLY A 495 -15.02 -1.70 23.88
C GLY A 495 -14.58 -0.26 23.65
N ILE A 496 -15.01 0.36 22.51
CA ILE A 496 -14.62 1.71 22.13
C ILE A 496 -15.81 2.64 22.29
N ILE A 497 -15.60 3.81 22.94
CA ILE A 497 -16.61 4.86 23.11
C ILE A 497 -15.96 6.24 22.99
N THR A 498 -16.34 7.00 21.94
CA THR A 498 -15.98 8.42 21.74
C THR A 498 -17.18 9.35 21.62
N ASP A 499 -18.39 8.80 21.49
CA ASP A 499 -19.64 9.57 21.33
C ASP A 499 -20.53 9.43 22.59
N ASP A 500 -20.72 10.54 23.30
CA ASP A 500 -21.56 10.63 24.49
C ASP A 500 -23.01 10.13 24.26
N ASN A 501 -23.55 10.40 23.07
CA ASN A 501 -24.92 10.02 22.74
C ASN A 501 -25.12 8.49 22.64
N LEU A 502 -24.04 7.75 22.35
CA LEU A 502 -24.06 6.31 22.18
C LEU A 502 -23.47 5.57 23.40
N ALA A 503 -22.84 6.30 24.32
CA ALA A 503 -22.08 5.77 25.45
C ALA A 503 -22.87 4.75 26.29
N LEU A 504 -24.05 5.12 26.78
CA LEU A 504 -24.87 4.24 27.64
C LEU A 504 -25.24 2.92 26.95
N LYS A 505 -25.48 2.95 25.64
CA LYS A 505 -25.84 1.74 24.87
C LYS A 505 -24.61 0.83 24.68
N THR A 506 -23.44 1.40 24.42
CA THR A 506 -22.20 0.62 24.27
C THR A 506 -21.76 0.05 25.62
N ILE A 507 -21.83 0.84 26.70
CA ILE A 507 -21.58 0.37 28.07
C ILE A 507 -22.44 -0.84 28.42
N SER A 508 -23.74 -0.80 28.08
CA SER A 508 -24.63 -1.95 28.31
C SER A 508 -24.13 -3.22 27.61
N ASN A 509 -23.58 -3.09 26.39
CA ASN A 509 -23.05 -4.23 25.66
C ASN A 509 -21.69 -4.71 26.23
N ILE A 510 -20.84 -3.79 26.72
CA ILE A 510 -19.59 -4.15 27.41
C ILE A 510 -19.94 -4.92 28.71
N LYS A 511 -20.93 -4.45 29.49
CA LYS A 511 -21.42 -5.16 30.69
C LYS A 511 -21.87 -6.59 30.39
N GLU A 512 -22.52 -6.80 29.27
CA GLU A 512 -23.01 -8.13 28.88
C GLU A 512 -21.88 -9.13 28.62
N VAL A 513 -20.78 -8.71 27.98
CA VAL A 513 -19.62 -9.58 27.74
C VAL A 513 -18.78 -9.74 29.01
N HIS A 514 -18.62 -8.67 29.79
CA HIS A 514 -17.91 -8.68 31.08
C HIS A 514 -18.58 -9.65 32.06
N ALA A 515 -19.91 -9.63 32.16
CA ALA A 515 -20.69 -10.55 32.98
C ALA A 515 -20.53 -12.04 32.56
N ARG A 516 -20.05 -12.32 31.34
CA ARG A 516 -19.75 -13.68 30.85
C ARG A 516 -18.28 -14.07 31.04
N GLY A 517 -17.52 -13.22 31.72
CA GLY A 517 -16.13 -13.49 32.05
C GLY A 517 -15.12 -13.04 30.98
N ALA A 518 -15.52 -12.23 29.98
CA ALA A 518 -14.58 -11.61 29.07
C ALA A 518 -13.56 -10.75 29.82
N TYR A 519 -12.32 -10.71 29.35
CA TYR A 519 -11.40 -9.62 29.69
C TYR A 519 -11.82 -8.38 28.90
N SER A 520 -12.39 -7.40 29.58
CA SER A 520 -12.98 -6.20 28.97
C SER A 520 -12.00 -5.05 29.05
N LEU A 521 -11.41 -4.64 27.92
CA LEU A 521 -10.55 -3.46 27.79
C LEU A 521 -11.40 -2.30 27.24
N PHE A 522 -11.60 -1.27 28.08
CA PHE A 522 -12.37 -0.08 27.71
C PHE A 522 -11.45 1.01 27.16
N ILE A 523 -11.72 1.49 25.94
CA ILE A 523 -10.93 2.52 25.26
C ILE A 523 -11.83 3.73 24.99
N THR A 524 -11.46 4.91 25.47
CA THR A 524 -12.34 6.08 25.42
C THR A 524 -11.59 7.41 25.47
N SER A 525 -12.20 8.44 24.84
CA SER A 525 -11.83 9.85 25.04
C SER A 525 -12.70 10.54 26.11
N LEU A 526 -13.78 9.90 26.57
CA LEU A 526 -14.76 10.48 27.48
C LEU A 526 -14.42 10.17 28.95
N ASP A 527 -14.91 11.03 29.87
CA ASP A 527 -14.76 10.85 31.30
C ASP A 527 -15.85 9.92 31.85
N ILE A 528 -15.69 8.63 31.57
CA ILE A 528 -16.60 7.55 31.95
C ILE A 528 -15.85 6.58 32.86
N ASP A 529 -16.43 6.27 34.02
CA ASP A 529 -15.96 5.27 34.95
C ASP A 529 -17.11 4.32 35.34
N GLY A 530 -16.75 3.14 35.81
CA GLY A 530 -17.70 2.12 36.22
C GLY A 530 -17.07 0.77 36.45
N ASP A 531 -17.90 -0.21 36.79
CA ASP A 531 -17.56 -1.60 37.11
C ASP A 531 -17.79 -2.57 35.92
N PHE A 532 -17.69 -2.06 34.68
CA PHE A 532 -18.00 -2.81 33.48
C PHE A 532 -16.78 -3.16 32.62
N TYR A 533 -15.58 -2.94 33.11
CA TYR A 533 -14.32 -3.26 32.44
C TYR A 533 -13.27 -3.69 33.44
N ASP A 534 -12.27 -4.44 32.98
CA ASP A 534 -11.12 -4.85 33.76
C ASP A 534 -9.98 -3.79 33.69
N ASP A 535 -9.77 -3.26 32.49
CA ASP A 535 -8.74 -2.24 32.22
C ASP A 535 -9.31 -1.12 31.34
N LYS A 536 -8.67 0.07 31.44
CA LYS A 536 -9.10 1.26 30.68
C LYS A 536 -7.90 1.95 30.04
N ILE A 537 -8.06 2.28 28.75
CA ILE A 537 -7.21 3.21 28.02
C ILE A 537 -7.99 4.51 27.85
N LYS A 538 -7.52 5.58 28.49
CA LYS A 538 -8.10 6.91 28.38
C LYS A 538 -7.21 7.78 27.50
N VAL A 539 -7.75 8.31 26.40
CA VAL A 539 -7.07 9.31 25.57
C VAL A 539 -7.63 10.71 25.83
N PRO A 540 -6.91 11.79 25.49
CA PRO A 540 -7.46 13.14 25.57
C PRO A 540 -8.73 13.32 24.74
N HIS A 541 -9.66 14.16 25.19
CA HIS A 541 -10.83 14.56 24.43
C HIS A 541 -10.59 15.93 23.78
N ILE A 542 -10.78 16.03 22.45
CA ILE A 542 -10.72 17.28 21.70
C ILE A 542 -12.10 17.58 21.12
N ASN A 543 -12.65 16.67 20.33
CA ASN A 543 -14.02 16.61 19.85
C ASN A 543 -14.29 15.31 19.08
N ASN A 544 -15.57 15.03 18.76
CA ASN A 544 -16.03 13.77 18.20
C ASN A 544 -15.48 13.41 16.81
N TYR A 545 -14.97 14.37 16.02
CA TYR A 545 -14.36 14.11 14.72
C TYR A 545 -12.82 14.17 14.73
N ILE A 546 -12.20 14.51 15.86
CA ILE A 546 -10.73 14.48 16.05
C ILE A 546 -10.32 13.27 16.88
N ASP A 547 -11.07 12.95 17.94
CA ASP A 547 -10.76 11.85 18.86
C ASP A 547 -10.50 10.50 18.15
N PRO A 548 -11.16 10.17 17.01
CA PRO A 548 -10.84 8.97 16.23
C PRO A 548 -9.37 8.83 15.90
N ILE A 549 -8.62 9.91 15.67
CA ILE A 549 -7.18 9.89 15.42
C ILE A 549 -6.43 9.34 16.64
N LEU A 550 -6.79 9.79 17.84
CA LEU A 550 -6.14 9.38 19.08
C LEU A 550 -6.45 7.91 19.43
N ILE A 551 -7.69 7.50 19.17
CA ILE A 551 -8.11 6.11 19.35
C ILE A 551 -7.35 5.19 18.40
N VAL A 552 -7.25 5.55 17.11
CA VAL A 552 -6.51 4.73 16.11
C VAL A 552 -5.05 4.58 16.50
N ALA A 553 -4.36 5.64 16.92
CA ALA A 553 -2.99 5.56 17.41
C ALA A 553 -2.88 4.59 18.60
N SER A 554 -3.86 4.61 19.52
CA SER A 554 -3.92 3.66 20.64
C SER A 554 -4.11 2.21 20.19
N LEU A 555 -4.97 1.98 19.19
CA LEU A 555 -5.22 0.64 18.64
C LEU A 555 -4.00 0.08 17.90
N GLN A 556 -3.30 0.94 17.15
CA GLN A 556 -2.05 0.59 16.46
C GLN A 556 -0.95 0.22 17.46
N LEU A 557 -0.77 1.01 18.53
CA LEU A 557 0.21 0.72 19.61
C LEU A 557 -0.15 -0.54 20.39
N LEU A 558 -1.42 -0.79 20.65
CA LEU A 558 -1.88 -2.03 21.29
C LEU A 558 -1.53 -3.24 20.42
N ALA A 559 -1.90 -3.21 19.13
CA ALA A 559 -1.60 -4.29 18.18
C ALA A 559 -0.08 -4.50 18.04
N TYR A 560 0.71 -3.42 17.94
CA TYR A 560 2.16 -3.46 17.90
C TYR A 560 2.76 -4.20 19.12
N ASN A 561 2.32 -3.84 20.34
CA ASN A 561 2.83 -4.47 21.57
C ASN A 561 2.41 -5.95 21.69
N VAL A 562 1.21 -6.31 21.24
CA VAL A 562 0.79 -7.71 21.17
C VAL A 562 1.68 -8.52 20.23
N ALA A 563 1.97 -8.00 19.03
CA ALA A 563 2.83 -8.66 18.05
C ALA A 563 4.28 -8.77 18.57
N LEU A 564 4.78 -7.71 19.25
CA LEU A 564 6.11 -7.70 19.86
C LEU A 564 6.26 -8.80 20.92
N LEU A 565 5.28 -8.95 21.82
CA LEU A 565 5.27 -10.01 22.83
C LEU A 565 5.18 -11.41 22.24
N LYS A 566 4.55 -11.57 21.08
CA LYS A 566 4.49 -12.84 20.34
C LYS A 566 5.79 -13.14 19.59
N GLY A 567 6.69 -12.17 19.42
CA GLY A 567 7.92 -12.32 18.64
C GLY A 567 7.69 -12.41 17.13
N GLU A 568 6.59 -11.83 16.64
CA GLU A 568 6.23 -11.86 15.23
C GLU A 568 6.97 -10.79 14.41
N ASP A 569 7.07 -10.97 13.10
CA ASP A 569 7.63 -9.96 12.18
C ASP A 569 6.60 -8.85 11.94
N ILE A 570 6.75 -7.74 12.67
CA ILE A 570 5.78 -6.65 12.71
C ILE A 570 5.72 -5.88 11.38
N ASP A 571 6.88 -5.64 10.77
CA ASP A 571 6.98 -4.85 9.54
C ASP A 571 6.59 -5.63 8.28
N LYS A 572 6.83 -6.96 8.31
CA LYS A 572 6.61 -7.85 7.16
C LYS A 572 5.86 -9.11 7.61
N PRO A 573 4.60 -8.97 8.05
CA PRO A 573 3.81 -10.12 8.48
C PRO A 573 3.59 -11.11 7.34
N ARG A 574 3.52 -12.40 7.68
CA ARG A 574 3.37 -13.49 6.70
C ARG A 574 2.10 -13.33 5.88
N ASN A 575 2.16 -13.73 4.60
CA ASN A 575 1.03 -13.75 3.67
C ASN A 575 0.38 -12.39 3.40
N LEU A 576 1.07 -11.28 3.72
CA LEU A 576 0.61 -9.93 3.44
C LEU A 576 1.62 -9.15 2.60
N ALA A 577 1.12 -8.30 1.74
CA ALA A 577 1.90 -7.34 0.96
C ALA A 577 1.34 -5.93 1.18
N LYS A 578 2.22 -4.91 1.16
CA LYS A 578 1.85 -3.51 1.40
C LYS A 578 0.78 -2.99 0.43
N SER A 579 0.78 -3.47 -0.80
CA SER A 579 -0.20 -3.05 -1.82
C SER A 579 -0.54 -4.22 -2.73
N VAL A 580 -1.82 -4.44 -3.00
CA VAL A 580 -2.33 -5.49 -3.88
C VAL A 580 -2.57 -4.89 -5.26
N THR A 581 -1.70 -5.21 -6.23
CA THR A 581 -1.73 -4.65 -7.60
C THR A 581 -2.16 -5.66 -8.65
N VAL A 582 -2.54 -6.85 -8.25
CA VAL A 582 -3.10 -7.91 -9.10
C VAL A 582 -4.40 -8.41 -8.46
N GLU A 583 -5.32 -8.87 -9.30
CA GLU A 583 -6.55 -9.51 -8.87
C GLU A 583 -6.36 -10.99 -8.56
#